data_20100929d0d684d67566959621ccd1c0
#
_entry.id   20100929d0d684d67566959621ccd1c0
#
_cell.length_a   1.000
_cell.length_b   1.000
_cell.length_c   1.000
_cell.angle_alpha   90.00
_cell.angle_beta   90.00
_cell.angle_gamma   90.00
#
_symmetry.space_group_name_H-M   'P 1'
#
loop_
_entity.id
_entity.type
_entity.pdbx_description
1 polymer ?
#
loop_
_entity_poly.entity_id
_entity_poly.type
_entity_poly.pdbx_seq_one_letter_code
_entity_poly.pdbx_strand_id
1 'polypeptide(L)'
;KSAKKELSKAQTVSDAQMGAFFAAMTIRKSFPKNTRWSQAEIAAFDKYATDLTRHMPLEIEFLRYPDTAYCSSTPEENIVVEALKKILKREHLTYSETLKVCKAILTNQVKDAFKAAVLIGQRMNLESYDEVLGYLDAVFAPDQVKPVLVDALTHFGEPFDGATRYFRPTLFVAAVRAAMGHASVLYGVDEMPPKNGVTEEKVLQVLGANTKLSLESAATLIEDTTIGFAYVSQREYAPAAYAIRQLRQHIKKRPPWAATEKAQQLFSASKMNCMVIGYYHLGYEKKLLQLIWDRGFQTGLAIKGEEGTSNYALRLSSPSTSDRQAINYSQGFRRIGGQREDFSQDVAPESFGFNYQKNPRLETVNSESFATAGMSALSGQKGHVYDRLVFNTAATDYLLGFCSDPNLAVKNARRAIDSGKALSHMKAYIAKSRTK
;
A
#
# COMPACT_ATOMS: atom_id res chain seq x y z
N LYS A 1 18.29 37.54 22.85
CA LYS A 1 17.49 36.72 23.79
C LYS A 1 16.45 35.86 23.06
N SER A 2 15.89 36.28 21.91
CA SER A 2 14.91 35.50 21.12
C SER A 2 15.56 34.34 20.40
N ALA A 3 16.72 34.51 19.75
CA ALA A 3 17.44 33.45 19.05
C ALA A 3 17.89 32.28 19.97
N LYS A 4 18.23 32.56 21.25
CA LYS A 4 18.57 31.48 22.20
C LYS A 4 17.35 30.68 22.65
N LYS A 5 16.14 31.25 22.57
CA LYS A 5 14.90 30.56 22.94
C LYS A 5 14.39 29.64 21.81
N GLU A 6 14.73 29.95 20.55
CA GLU A 6 14.43 29.09 19.39
C GLU A 6 15.37 27.88 19.30
N LEU A 7 16.63 28.03 19.66
CA LEU A 7 17.59 26.93 19.72
C LEU A 7 17.28 25.90 20.83
N SER A 8 16.59 26.28 21.89
CA SER A 8 16.18 25.34 22.94
C SER A 8 14.96 24.48 22.58
N LYS A 9 14.33 24.72 21.42
CA LYS A 9 13.24 23.92 20.81
C LYS A 9 13.68 23.16 19.57
N ALA A 10 14.95 23.17 19.20
CA ALA A 10 15.46 22.37 18.11
C ALA A 10 15.26 20.89 18.49
N GLN A 11 14.34 20.22 17.79
CA GLN A 11 14.19 18.78 17.90
C GLN A 11 15.52 18.15 17.51
N THR A 12 16.06 17.30 18.37
CA THR A 12 17.26 16.50 18.06
C THR A 12 16.99 15.65 16.83
N VAL A 13 17.90 15.68 15.87
CA VAL A 13 17.83 14.84 14.68
C VAL A 13 17.99 13.39 15.11
N SER A 14 17.06 12.51 14.71
CA SER A 14 17.12 11.08 15.06
C SER A 14 18.15 10.32 14.22
N ASP A 15 18.65 9.19 14.73
CA ASP A 15 19.57 8.32 14.00
C ASP A 15 19.00 7.89 12.65
N ALA A 16 17.70 7.57 12.59
CA ALA A 16 17.00 7.27 11.34
C ALA A 16 17.03 8.43 10.34
N GLN A 17 16.86 9.67 10.80
CA GLN A 17 16.94 10.85 9.94
C GLN A 17 18.36 11.07 9.42
N MET A 18 19.37 10.91 10.28
CA MET A 18 20.78 10.98 9.86
C MET A 18 21.09 9.88 8.86
N GLY A 19 20.72 8.64 9.14
CA GLY A 19 20.94 7.50 8.26
C GLY A 19 20.32 7.71 6.87
N ALA A 20 19.04 8.10 6.83
CA ALA A 20 18.35 8.41 5.57
C ALA A 20 19.01 9.56 4.80
N PHE A 21 19.36 10.65 5.48
CA PHE A 21 19.97 11.83 4.85
C PHE A 21 21.35 11.51 4.26
N PHE A 22 22.25 10.92 5.04
CA PHE A 22 23.61 10.64 4.58
C PHE A 22 23.65 9.56 3.51
N ALA A 23 22.81 8.52 3.59
CA ALA A 23 22.66 7.54 2.52
C ALA A 23 22.18 8.20 1.21
N ALA A 24 21.14 9.03 1.28
CA ALA A 24 20.64 9.76 0.12
C ALA A 24 21.70 10.68 -0.50
N MET A 25 22.44 11.40 0.33
CA MET A 25 23.50 12.31 -0.14
C MET A 25 24.65 11.52 -0.79
N THR A 26 25.05 10.40 -0.22
CA THR A 26 26.12 9.53 -0.79
C THR A 26 25.71 8.99 -2.16
N ILE A 27 24.49 8.48 -2.31
CA ILE A 27 23.96 8.01 -3.60
C ILE A 27 23.91 9.14 -4.64
N ARG A 28 23.49 10.34 -4.23
CA ARG A 28 23.39 11.51 -5.13
C ARG A 28 24.72 11.97 -5.72
N LYS A 29 25.86 11.62 -5.14
CA LYS A 29 27.20 11.92 -5.72
C LYS A 29 27.32 11.38 -7.15
N SER A 30 26.73 10.21 -7.42
CA SER A 30 26.79 9.50 -8.71
C SER A 30 25.59 9.76 -9.62
N PHE A 31 24.68 10.66 -9.26
CA PHE A 31 23.51 11.01 -10.07
C PHE A 31 23.88 11.83 -11.31
N PRO A 32 23.00 11.90 -12.33
CA PRO A 32 23.18 12.80 -13.46
C PRO A 32 23.38 14.27 -13.02
N LYS A 33 24.08 15.06 -13.85
CA LYS A 33 24.50 16.43 -13.54
C LYS A 33 23.39 17.34 -12.98
N ASN A 34 22.17 17.16 -13.47
CA ASN A 34 21.00 17.97 -13.06
C ASN A 34 20.40 17.59 -11.69
N THR A 35 20.77 16.43 -11.13
CA THR A 35 20.22 15.90 -9.87
C THR A 35 21.26 15.51 -8.84
N ARG A 36 22.55 15.48 -9.21
CA ARG A 36 23.67 15.29 -8.26
C ARG A 36 23.88 16.52 -7.37
N TRP A 37 24.83 16.44 -6.47
CA TRP A 37 25.19 17.57 -5.61
C TRP A 37 25.46 18.85 -6.39
N SER A 38 24.86 19.94 -5.95
CA SER A 38 25.20 21.29 -6.41
C SER A 38 26.53 21.76 -5.82
N GLN A 39 27.15 22.77 -6.43
CA GLN A 39 28.38 23.37 -5.90
C GLN A 39 28.19 23.90 -4.46
N ALA A 40 27.01 24.45 -4.14
CA ALA A 40 26.70 24.91 -2.79
C ALA A 40 26.62 23.75 -1.77
N GLU A 41 26.07 22.61 -2.15
CA GLU A 41 26.04 21.39 -1.30
C GLU A 41 27.47 20.87 -1.10
N ILE A 42 28.30 20.81 -2.15
CA ILE A 42 29.72 20.40 -2.05
C ILE A 42 30.45 21.32 -1.08
N ALA A 43 30.40 22.63 -1.28
CA ALA A 43 31.06 23.61 -0.43
C ALA A 43 30.58 23.51 1.06
N ALA A 44 29.30 23.26 1.29
CA ALA A 44 28.78 23.07 2.63
C ALA A 44 29.32 21.79 3.30
N PHE A 45 29.39 20.68 2.58
CA PHE A 45 29.93 19.42 3.11
C PHE A 45 31.45 19.55 3.36
N ASP A 46 32.19 20.21 2.47
CA ASP A 46 33.63 20.43 2.66
C ASP A 46 33.91 21.33 3.87
N LYS A 47 33.13 22.42 4.03
CA LYS A 47 33.25 23.31 5.19
C LYS A 47 33.08 22.60 6.53
N TYR A 48 32.16 21.64 6.62
CA TYR A 48 31.83 20.96 7.85
C TYR A 48 32.43 19.54 7.92
N ALA A 49 33.28 19.13 6.96
CA ALA A 49 33.79 17.76 6.87
C ALA A 49 34.47 17.29 8.16
N THR A 50 35.37 18.15 8.73
CA THR A 50 36.10 17.84 9.97
C THR A 50 35.17 17.68 11.17
N ASP A 51 34.17 18.56 11.31
CA ASP A 51 33.23 18.51 12.41
C ASP A 51 32.30 17.29 12.28
N LEU A 52 31.86 16.96 11.05
CA LEU A 52 31.08 15.78 10.78
C LEU A 52 31.85 14.50 11.16
N THR A 53 33.12 14.38 10.76
CA THR A 53 33.94 13.21 11.11
C THR A 53 34.21 13.11 12.62
N ARG A 54 34.38 14.23 13.30
CA ARG A 54 34.66 14.25 14.75
C ARG A 54 33.44 13.92 15.63
N HIS A 55 32.25 14.33 15.20
CA HIS A 55 31.07 14.33 16.06
C HIS A 55 29.95 13.37 15.61
N MET A 56 30.06 12.78 14.42
CA MET A 56 29.07 11.83 13.96
C MET A 56 29.35 10.39 14.48
N PRO A 57 28.30 9.60 14.74
CA PRO A 57 28.44 8.18 15.04
C PRO A 57 29.13 7.41 13.91
N LEU A 58 29.82 6.31 14.24
CA LEU A 58 30.56 5.49 13.27
C LEU A 58 29.71 4.99 12.11
N GLU A 59 28.44 4.66 12.36
CA GLU A 59 27.49 4.25 11.34
C GLU A 59 27.25 5.36 10.29
N ILE A 60 27.24 6.61 10.70
CA ILE A 60 27.07 7.76 9.77
C ILE A 60 28.34 7.98 8.98
N GLU A 61 29.52 7.82 9.57
CA GLU A 61 30.78 7.88 8.85
C GLU A 61 30.88 6.79 7.78
N PHE A 62 30.47 5.56 8.10
CA PHE A 62 30.33 4.46 7.12
C PHE A 62 29.39 4.83 5.97
N LEU A 63 28.22 5.41 6.27
CA LEU A 63 27.26 5.81 5.22
C LEU A 63 27.82 6.91 4.29
N ARG A 64 28.73 7.76 4.77
CA ARG A 64 29.42 8.77 3.97
C ARG A 64 30.53 8.15 3.11
N TYR A 65 31.20 7.14 3.63
CA TYR A 65 32.36 6.48 3.03
C TYR A 65 32.23 4.94 3.12
N PRO A 66 31.40 4.33 2.24
CA PRO A 66 31.03 2.92 2.37
C PRO A 66 32.18 1.91 2.13
N ASP A 67 33.34 2.41 1.67
CA ASP A 67 34.54 1.59 1.52
C ASP A 67 35.38 1.53 2.81
N THR A 68 35.02 2.29 3.84
CA THR A 68 35.69 2.24 5.14
C THR A 68 35.27 0.97 5.91
N ALA A 69 36.19 0.45 6.72
CA ALA A 69 35.86 -0.65 7.60
C ALA A 69 34.84 -0.24 8.66
N TYR A 70 33.81 -1.05 8.85
CA TYR A 70 32.84 -0.92 9.91
C TYR A 70 32.69 -2.25 10.65
N CYS A 71 32.83 -2.21 11.98
CA CYS A 71 32.65 -3.39 12.80
C CYS A 71 31.19 -3.48 13.27
N SER A 72 30.46 -4.42 12.69
CA SER A 72 29.05 -4.66 13.03
C SER A 72 28.95 -5.30 14.43
N SER A 73 27.92 -4.91 15.17
CA SER A 73 27.69 -5.41 16.54
C SER A 73 26.90 -6.74 16.57
N THR A 74 26.22 -7.08 15.49
CA THR A 74 25.41 -8.29 15.36
C THR A 74 25.53 -8.89 13.95
N PRO A 75 25.23 -10.21 13.78
CA PRO A 75 25.16 -10.83 12.46
C PRO A 75 24.16 -10.15 11.52
N GLU A 76 23.00 -9.73 12.03
CA GLU A 76 21.96 -9.02 11.29
C GLU A 76 22.46 -7.67 10.80
N GLU A 77 23.16 -6.91 11.65
CA GLU A 77 23.77 -5.64 11.27
C GLU A 77 24.83 -5.85 10.18
N ASN A 78 25.63 -6.93 10.27
CA ASN A 78 26.62 -7.25 9.24
C ASN A 78 25.99 -7.51 7.87
N ILE A 79 24.87 -8.25 7.82
CA ILE A 79 24.09 -8.46 6.57
C ILE A 79 23.69 -7.12 5.95
N VAL A 80 23.22 -6.20 6.78
CA VAL A 80 22.77 -4.87 6.34
C VAL A 80 23.96 -4.00 5.89
N VAL A 81 25.07 -4.03 6.59
CA VAL A 81 26.28 -3.28 6.23
C VAL A 81 26.84 -3.74 4.88
N GLU A 82 26.93 -5.04 4.62
CA GLU A 82 27.38 -5.56 3.33
C GLU A 82 26.42 -5.17 2.18
N ALA A 83 25.12 -5.20 2.42
CA ALA A 83 24.14 -4.74 1.44
C ALA A 83 24.23 -3.22 1.18
N LEU A 84 24.47 -2.42 2.22
CA LEU A 84 24.64 -0.97 2.09
C LEU A 84 25.84 -0.58 1.24
N LYS A 85 26.94 -1.37 1.25
CA LYS A 85 28.09 -1.15 0.35
C LYS A 85 27.66 -1.16 -1.12
N LYS A 86 26.73 -2.04 -1.51
CA LYS A 86 26.15 -2.11 -2.85
C LYS A 86 25.15 -0.99 -3.09
N ILE A 87 24.16 -0.83 -2.21
CA ILE A 87 23.09 0.16 -2.34
C ILE A 87 23.63 1.58 -2.49
N LEU A 88 24.63 1.96 -1.69
CA LEU A 88 25.25 3.28 -1.71
C LEU A 88 26.05 3.55 -2.98
N LYS A 89 26.48 2.51 -3.68
CA LYS A 89 27.11 2.56 -5.02
C LYS A 89 26.10 2.45 -6.18
N ARG A 90 24.80 2.43 -5.87
CA ARG A 90 23.69 2.29 -6.83
C ARG A 90 23.62 0.91 -7.50
N GLU A 91 24.15 -0.10 -6.85
CA GLU A 91 23.97 -1.48 -7.27
C GLU A 91 22.65 -2.02 -6.69
N HIS A 92 22.01 -2.93 -7.44
CA HIS A 92 20.83 -3.65 -6.97
C HIS A 92 21.22 -4.90 -6.20
N LEU A 93 20.38 -5.26 -5.25
CA LEU A 93 20.49 -6.53 -4.54
C LEU A 93 19.74 -7.62 -5.34
N THR A 94 20.26 -8.84 -5.25
CA THR A 94 19.51 -10.03 -5.69
C THR A 94 18.31 -10.28 -4.77
N TYR A 95 17.38 -11.12 -5.21
CA TYR A 95 16.26 -11.57 -4.37
C TYR A 95 16.72 -12.12 -3.01
N SER A 96 17.71 -13.03 -3.02
CA SER A 96 18.21 -13.66 -1.78
C SER A 96 18.86 -12.65 -0.82
N GLU A 97 19.63 -11.70 -1.34
CA GLU A 97 20.22 -10.61 -0.54
C GLU A 97 19.13 -9.73 0.04
N THR A 98 18.16 -9.31 -0.77
CA THR A 98 17.05 -8.46 -0.33
C THR A 98 16.22 -9.14 0.74
N LEU A 99 15.90 -10.44 0.57
CA LEU A 99 15.17 -11.22 1.57
C LEU A 99 15.88 -11.24 2.92
N LYS A 100 17.22 -11.47 2.92
CA LYS A 100 18.05 -11.47 4.15
C LYS A 100 18.08 -10.08 4.79
N VAL A 101 18.34 -9.05 4.01
CA VAL A 101 18.37 -7.66 4.49
C VAL A 101 17.03 -7.23 5.07
N CYS A 102 15.93 -7.53 4.38
CA CYS A 102 14.59 -7.20 4.85
C CYS A 102 14.27 -7.92 6.17
N LYS A 103 14.59 -9.22 6.29
CA LYS A 103 14.43 -9.95 7.55
C LYS A 103 15.28 -9.34 8.67
N ALA A 104 16.52 -8.94 8.40
CA ALA A 104 17.41 -8.32 9.38
C ALA A 104 16.85 -6.96 9.88
N ILE A 105 16.39 -6.09 8.99
CA ILE A 105 15.85 -4.77 9.41
C ILE A 105 14.49 -4.87 10.13
N LEU A 106 13.79 -6.01 10.03
CA LEU A 106 12.59 -6.29 10.82
C LEU A 106 12.89 -6.67 12.28
N THR A 107 14.16 -6.89 12.63
CA THR A 107 14.60 -7.17 14.00
C THR A 107 15.02 -5.92 14.75
N ASN A 108 15.26 -6.04 16.05
CA ASN A 108 15.85 -4.99 16.87
C ASN A 108 17.39 -5.04 16.90
N GLN A 109 18.02 -5.91 16.10
CA GLN A 109 19.47 -6.13 16.07
C GLN A 109 20.21 -5.19 15.11
N VAL A 110 19.50 -4.33 14.40
CA VAL A 110 20.05 -3.37 13.43
C VAL A 110 19.74 -1.95 13.88
N LYS A 111 20.72 -1.06 13.83
CA LYS A 111 20.57 0.35 14.17
C LYS A 111 19.57 1.05 13.22
N ASP A 112 18.77 1.96 13.74
CA ASP A 112 17.76 2.70 12.96
C ASP A 112 18.37 3.54 11.84
N ALA A 113 19.60 4.02 12.00
CA ALA A 113 20.34 4.69 10.93
C ALA A 113 20.51 3.78 9.70
N PHE A 114 20.91 2.52 9.91
CA PHE A 114 21.08 1.57 8.83
C PHE A 114 19.76 1.09 8.23
N LYS A 115 18.74 0.85 9.06
CA LYS A 115 17.39 0.54 8.56
C LYS A 115 16.88 1.64 7.61
N ALA A 116 17.01 2.89 8.06
CA ALA A 116 16.61 4.05 7.27
C ALA A 116 17.44 4.22 5.99
N ALA A 117 18.76 3.97 6.07
CA ALA A 117 19.67 4.02 4.93
C ALA A 117 19.31 3.00 3.85
N VAL A 118 18.99 1.75 4.21
CA VAL A 118 18.52 0.72 3.26
C VAL A 118 17.24 1.18 2.58
N LEU A 119 16.23 1.57 3.36
CA LEU A 119 14.92 1.92 2.84
C LEU A 119 14.97 3.13 1.88
N ILE A 120 15.77 4.15 2.22
CA ILE A 120 15.92 5.32 1.36
C ILE A 120 16.83 5.01 0.16
N GLY A 121 17.90 4.26 0.37
CA GLY A 121 18.86 3.93 -0.68
C GLY A 121 18.23 3.13 -1.81
N GLN A 122 17.53 2.07 -1.50
CA GLN A 122 16.82 1.27 -2.53
C GLN A 122 15.73 2.09 -3.22
N ARG A 123 15.00 2.94 -2.46
CA ARG A 123 14.02 3.85 -3.07
C ARG A 123 14.63 4.84 -4.04
N MET A 124 15.84 5.31 -3.78
CA MET A 124 16.55 6.22 -4.68
C MET A 124 17.13 5.51 -5.90
N ASN A 125 17.48 4.24 -5.76
CA ASN A 125 17.97 3.41 -6.87
C ASN A 125 16.84 2.90 -7.79
N LEU A 126 15.57 3.08 -7.39
CA LEU A 126 14.37 2.60 -8.12
C LEU A 126 14.34 1.07 -8.15
N GLU A 127 13.98 0.47 -7.09
CA GLU A 127 13.99 -0.97 -6.79
C GLU A 127 13.86 -1.88 -8.02
N SER A 128 14.72 -2.90 -8.13
CA SER A 128 14.60 -3.95 -9.15
C SER A 128 13.40 -4.85 -8.88
N TYR A 129 13.05 -5.74 -9.80
CA TYR A 129 12.01 -6.75 -9.58
C TYR A 129 12.37 -7.69 -8.43
N ASP A 130 13.62 -8.17 -8.38
CA ASP A 130 14.13 -9.04 -7.33
C ASP A 130 14.05 -8.39 -5.94
N GLU A 131 14.37 -7.10 -5.85
CA GLU A 131 14.24 -6.33 -4.62
C GLU A 131 12.77 -6.22 -4.19
N VAL A 132 11.86 -5.92 -5.11
CA VAL A 132 10.42 -5.84 -4.80
C VAL A 132 9.89 -7.20 -4.32
N LEU A 133 10.27 -8.30 -4.98
CA LEU A 133 9.89 -9.66 -4.57
C LEU A 133 10.46 -10.02 -3.19
N GLY A 134 11.74 -9.71 -2.94
CA GLY A 134 12.37 -9.93 -1.64
C GLY A 134 11.70 -9.16 -0.50
N TYR A 135 11.27 -7.93 -0.74
CA TYR A 135 10.47 -7.15 0.22
C TYR A 135 9.12 -7.79 0.51
N LEU A 136 8.43 -8.27 -0.51
CA LEU A 136 7.13 -8.91 -0.37
C LEU A 136 7.24 -10.16 0.53
N ASP A 137 8.19 -11.05 0.22
CA ASP A 137 8.35 -12.34 0.89
C ASP A 137 8.94 -12.23 2.28
N ALA A 138 9.72 -11.20 2.56
CA ALA A 138 10.23 -10.95 3.90
C ALA A 138 9.12 -10.60 4.90
N VAL A 139 8.03 -10.00 4.42
CA VAL A 139 6.88 -9.58 5.25
C VAL A 139 5.90 -10.72 5.46
N PHE A 140 5.58 -11.44 4.38
CA PHE A 140 4.65 -12.57 4.41
C PHE A 140 4.98 -13.53 3.26
N ALA A 141 5.55 -14.67 3.61
CA ALA A 141 6.07 -15.63 2.65
C ALA A 141 4.94 -16.49 2.02
N PRO A 142 5.15 -17.06 0.82
CA PRO A 142 4.13 -17.83 0.13
C PRO A 142 3.59 -19.05 0.89
N ASP A 143 4.43 -19.68 1.72
CA ASP A 143 4.06 -20.82 2.56
C ASP A 143 3.13 -20.45 3.74
N GLN A 144 3.00 -19.16 4.04
CA GLN A 144 2.07 -18.64 5.05
C GLN A 144 0.67 -18.37 4.50
N VAL A 145 0.46 -18.42 3.17
CA VAL A 145 -0.84 -18.18 2.54
C VAL A 145 -1.84 -19.26 2.95
N LYS A 146 -2.97 -18.84 3.52
CA LYS A 146 -4.00 -19.77 4.00
C LYS A 146 -5.05 -20.07 2.94
N PRO A 147 -5.40 -21.34 2.72
CA PRO A 147 -6.54 -21.69 1.88
C PRO A 147 -7.85 -21.29 2.57
N VAL A 148 -8.84 -20.87 1.78
CA VAL A 148 -10.21 -20.60 2.21
C VAL A 148 -11.21 -21.33 1.32
N LEU A 149 -12.31 -21.79 1.90
CA LEU A 149 -13.34 -22.63 1.25
C LEU A 149 -14.34 -21.76 0.45
N VAL A 150 -13.80 -20.96 -0.47
CA VAL A 150 -14.59 -20.20 -1.45
C VAL A 150 -14.06 -20.46 -2.86
N ASP A 151 -14.94 -20.36 -3.86
CA ASP A 151 -14.55 -20.57 -5.26
C ASP A 151 -13.68 -19.42 -5.78
N ALA A 152 -14.01 -18.19 -5.42
CA ALA A 152 -13.30 -16.98 -5.86
C ALA A 152 -13.07 -16.03 -4.69
N LEU A 153 -11.88 -15.40 -4.66
CA LEU A 153 -11.52 -14.40 -3.66
C LEU A 153 -10.85 -13.21 -4.33
N THR A 154 -11.32 -12.00 -4.01
CA THR A 154 -10.67 -10.76 -4.45
C THR A 154 -9.93 -10.11 -3.29
N HIS A 155 -8.64 -9.87 -3.49
CA HIS A 155 -7.78 -9.14 -2.57
C HIS A 155 -7.77 -7.65 -2.97
N PHE A 156 -8.07 -6.77 -2.04
CA PHE A 156 -7.99 -5.31 -2.23
C PHE A 156 -6.73 -4.76 -1.57
N GLY A 157 -5.74 -4.44 -2.40
CA GLY A 157 -4.46 -3.88 -1.98
C GLY A 157 -4.48 -2.35 -1.94
N GLU A 158 -4.94 -1.80 -0.83
CA GLU A 158 -5.00 -0.36 -0.61
C GLU A 158 -3.69 0.22 -0.05
N PRO A 159 -3.37 1.51 -0.31
CA PRO A 159 -2.26 2.18 0.37
C PRO A 159 -2.52 2.26 1.88
N PHE A 160 -1.56 1.77 2.68
CA PHE A 160 -1.69 1.73 4.14
C PHE A 160 -1.70 3.13 4.80
N ASP A 161 -1.25 4.15 4.10
CA ASP A 161 -1.19 5.52 4.62
C ASP A 161 -2.54 6.27 4.64
N GLY A 162 -3.62 5.62 4.21
CA GLY A 162 -4.98 6.12 4.32
C GLY A 162 -5.35 7.25 3.35
N ALA A 163 -6.57 7.73 3.46
CA ALA A 163 -7.13 8.82 2.65
C ALA A 163 -7.12 10.15 3.42
N THR A 164 -6.85 11.25 2.71
CA THR A 164 -6.86 12.62 3.28
C THR A 164 -7.75 13.58 2.51
N ARG A 165 -8.30 13.17 1.37
CA ARG A 165 -9.08 14.05 0.48
C ARG A 165 -10.42 13.48 0.06
N TYR A 166 -10.48 12.18 -0.17
CA TYR A 166 -11.65 11.52 -0.74
C TYR A 166 -12.13 10.38 0.14
N PHE A 167 -13.43 10.16 0.16
CA PHE A 167 -14.04 8.99 0.78
C PHE A 167 -13.52 7.72 0.10
N ARG A 168 -13.02 6.77 0.91
CA ARG A 168 -12.52 5.48 0.42
C ARG A 168 -13.64 4.43 0.53
N PRO A 169 -14.18 3.94 -0.61
CA PRO A 169 -15.34 3.05 -0.61
C PRO A 169 -15.01 1.57 -0.35
N THR A 170 -13.73 1.14 -0.45
CA THR A 170 -13.32 -0.26 -0.56
C THR A 170 -13.91 -1.18 0.50
N LEU A 171 -13.95 -0.75 1.77
CA LEU A 171 -14.58 -1.50 2.86
C LEU A 171 -16.06 -1.80 2.58
N PHE A 172 -16.80 -0.80 2.12
CA PHE A 172 -18.22 -0.90 1.84
C PHE A 172 -18.49 -1.63 0.52
N VAL A 173 -17.61 -1.48 -0.47
CA VAL A 173 -17.61 -2.25 -1.73
C VAL A 173 -17.48 -3.75 -1.43
N ALA A 174 -16.65 -4.14 -0.46
CA ALA A 174 -16.53 -5.54 -0.06
C ALA A 174 -17.88 -6.12 0.44
N ALA A 175 -18.64 -5.34 1.22
CA ALA A 175 -19.98 -5.75 1.67
C ALA A 175 -21.00 -5.81 0.51
N VAL A 176 -20.94 -4.89 -0.46
CA VAL A 176 -21.79 -4.94 -1.66
C VAL A 176 -21.46 -6.18 -2.49
N ARG A 177 -20.18 -6.47 -2.71
CA ARG A 177 -19.72 -7.65 -3.45
C ARG A 177 -20.10 -8.95 -2.74
N ALA A 178 -19.96 -9.01 -1.40
CA ALA A 178 -20.40 -10.16 -0.62
C ALA A 178 -21.90 -10.44 -0.80
N ALA A 179 -22.74 -9.39 -0.79
CA ALA A 179 -24.17 -9.51 -1.08
C ALA A 179 -24.48 -9.98 -2.52
N MET A 180 -23.51 -9.88 -3.43
CA MET A 180 -23.58 -10.41 -4.80
C MET A 180 -22.98 -11.84 -4.90
N GLY A 181 -22.44 -12.39 -3.81
CA GLY A 181 -21.79 -13.70 -3.77
C GLY A 181 -20.30 -13.69 -4.10
N HIS A 182 -19.66 -12.52 -4.13
CA HIS A 182 -18.24 -12.35 -4.46
C HIS A 182 -17.43 -12.07 -3.19
N ALA A 183 -16.69 -13.07 -2.71
CA ALA A 183 -15.88 -12.94 -1.51
C ALA A 183 -14.70 -11.97 -1.69
N SER A 184 -14.34 -11.26 -0.61
CA SER A 184 -13.27 -10.27 -0.63
C SER A 184 -12.43 -10.30 0.64
N VAL A 185 -11.15 -9.93 0.52
CA VAL A 185 -10.27 -9.66 1.66
C VAL A 185 -9.63 -8.30 1.51
N LEU A 186 -9.61 -7.54 2.63
CA LEU A 186 -8.91 -6.27 2.79
C LEU A 186 -7.84 -6.44 3.85
N TYR A 187 -6.79 -5.68 3.74
CA TYR A 187 -5.72 -5.65 4.74
C TYR A 187 -5.05 -4.28 4.78
N GLY A 188 -4.46 -3.96 5.93
CA GLY A 188 -3.87 -2.64 6.14
C GLY A 188 -3.39 -2.44 7.57
N VAL A 189 -3.45 -1.21 8.03
CA VAL A 189 -3.08 -0.79 9.38
C VAL A 189 -4.05 0.27 9.90
N ASP A 190 -4.05 0.45 11.22
CA ASP A 190 -4.75 1.55 11.87
C ASP A 190 -4.17 2.92 11.47
N GLU A 191 -2.85 3.03 11.41
CA GLU A 191 -2.17 4.28 11.08
C GLU A 191 -0.81 4.03 10.43
N MET A 192 -0.50 4.79 9.36
CA MET A 192 0.78 4.72 8.66
C MET A 192 1.34 6.11 8.38
N PRO A 193 2.50 6.45 8.99
CA PRO A 193 3.22 7.68 8.66
C PRO A 193 3.77 7.69 7.22
N PRO A 194 4.05 8.85 6.67
CA PRO A 194 3.90 10.19 7.23
C PRO A 194 2.53 10.82 6.98
N LYS A 195 1.64 10.18 6.22
CA LYS A 195 0.34 10.75 5.81
C LYS A 195 -0.71 10.65 6.91
N ASN A 196 -0.76 9.52 7.65
CA ASN A 196 -1.69 9.26 8.75
C ASN A 196 -3.16 9.54 8.38
N GLY A 197 -3.54 9.16 7.17
CA GLY A 197 -4.91 9.34 6.66
C GLY A 197 -5.93 8.38 7.28
N VAL A 198 -7.17 8.48 6.83
CA VAL A 198 -8.25 7.56 7.22
C VAL A 198 -8.03 6.21 6.54
N THR A 199 -7.94 5.14 7.33
CA THR A 199 -7.78 3.77 6.87
C THR A 199 -9.07 2.96 7.09
N GLU A 200 -9.21 1.83 6.42
CA GLU A 200 -10.31 0.89 6.62
C GLU A 200 -10.37 0.41 8.09
N GLU A 201 -9.20 0.22 8.71
CA GLU A 201 -9.12 -0.20 10.12
C GLU A 201 -9.72 0.85 11.06
N LYS A 202 -9.38 2.15 10.88
CA LYS A 202 -9.97 3.22 11.68
C LYS A 202 -11.50 3.30 11.50
N VAL A 203 -11.98 3.11 10.28
CA VAL A 203 -13.44 3.09 10.00
C VAL A 203 -14.10 1.90 10.69
N LEU A 204 -13.52 0.70 10.62
CA LEU A 204 -14.02 -0.49 11.30
C LEU A 204 -14.04 -0.33 12.82
N GLN A 205 -13.01 0.29 13.40
CA GLN A 205 -12.98 0.60 14.85
C GLN A 205 -14.13 1.53 15.27
N VAL A 206 -14.41 2.58 14.47
CA VAL A 206 -15.57 3.47 14.70
C VAL A 206 -16.88 2.71 14.60
N LEU A 207 -17.01 1.78 13.67
CA LEU A 207 -18.17 0.89 13.54
C LEU A 207 -18.27 -0.15 14.67
N GLY A 208 -17.23 -0.23 15.49
CA GLY A 208 -17.14 -1.15 16.63
C GLY A 208 -16.83 -2.60 16.24
N ALA A 209 -16.24 -2.85 15.08
CA ALA A 209 -15.73 -4.17 14.70
C ALA A 209 -14.42 -4.49 15.42
N ASN A 210 -14.14 -5.78 15.64
CA ASN A 210 -12.82 -6.22 16.06
C ASN A 210 -11.86 -6.22 14.85
N THR A 211 -10.76 -5.48 14.92
CA THR A 211 -9.75 -5.40 13.87
C THR A 211 -8.49 -6.22 14.18
N LYS A 212 -8.49 -6.95 15.32
CA LYS A 212 -7.39 -7.84 15.75
C LYS A 212 -7.71 -9.31 15.43
N LEU A 213 -8.20 -9.56 14.23
CA LEU A 213 -8.54 -10.91 13.80
C LEU A 213 -7.28 -11.68 13.39
N SER A 214 -7.10 -12.88 13.92
CA SER A 214 -6.11 -13.82 13.36
C SER A 214 -6.47 -14.21 11.93
N LEU A 215 -5.53 -14.78 11.19
CA LEU A 215 -5.81 -15.29 9.84
C LEU A 215 -6.89 -16.38 9.86
N GLU A 216 -6.91 -17.24 10.90
CA GLU A 216 -7.93 -18.26 11.08
C GLU A 216 -9.32 -17.65 11.27
N SER A 217 -9.43 -16.65 12.14
CA SER A 217 -10.70 -15.97 12.37
C SER A 217 -11.18 -15.22 11.13
N ALA A 218 -10.27 -14.57 10.40
CA ALA A 218 -10.59 -13.89 9.15
C ALA A 218 -11.06 -14.88 8.06
N ALA A 219 -10.41 -16.06 7.94
CA ALA A 219 -10.84 -17.12 7.02
C ALA A 219 -12.29 -17.53 7.27
N THR A 220 -12.66 -17.78 8.55
CA THR A 220 -14.06 -18.15 8.88
C THR A 220 -15.08 -17.08 8.52
N LEU A 221 -14.71 -15.78 8.53
CA LEU A 221 -15.60 -14.69 8.11
C LEU A 221 -15.72 -14.59 6.58
N ILE A 222 -14.64 -14.89 5.85
CA ILE A 222 -14.67 -14.97 4.38
C ILE A 222 -15.57 -16.12 3.92
N GLU A 223 -15.50 -17.26 4.59
CA GLU A 223 -16.26 -18.49 4.27
C GLU A 223 -17.73 -18.41 4.66
N ASP A 224 -18.08 -17.54 5.60
CA ASP A 224 -19.46 -17.36 6.04
C ASP A 224 -20.28 -16.63 4.97
N THR A 225 -21.22 -17.33 4.34
CA THR A 225 -22.05 -16.81 3.26
C THR A 225 -22.94 -15.63 3.65
N THR A 226 -23.11 -15.36 4.96
CA THR A 226 -23.84 -14.18 5.47
C THR A 226 -22.91 -12.97 5.65
N ILE A 227 -21.59 -13.17 5.50
CA ILE A 227 -20.55 -12.14 5.66
C ILE A 227 -19.75 -11.99 4.36
N GLY A 228 -19.02 -13.01 3.91
CA GLY A 228 -18.34 -13.11 2.64
C GLY A 228 -17.12 -12.17 2.47
N PHE A 229 -16.64 -11.53 3.54
CA PHE A 229 -15.41 -10.72 3.49
C PHE A 229 -14.75 -10.61 4.86
N ALA A 230 -13.45 -10.24 4.86
CA ALA A 230 -12.75 -9.92 6.10
C ALA A 230 -11.72 -8.78 5.89
N TYR A 231 -11.38 -8.10 6.98
CA TYR A 231 -10.24 -7.22 7.10
C TYR A 231 -9.19 -7.85 8.02
N VAL A 232 -7.91 -7.79 7.62
CA VAL A 232 -6.78 -8.28 8.43
C VAL A 232 -5.77 -7.16 8.65
N SER A 233 -5.48 -6.84 9.91
CA SER A 233 -4.46 -5.84 10.25
C SER A 233 -3.05 -6.40 10.01
N GLN A 234 -2.13 -5.57 9.50
CA GLN A 234 -0.71 -5.94 9.40
C GLN A 234 -0.11 -6.34 10.76
N ARG A 235 -0.65 -5.80 11.85
CA ARG A 235 -0.28 -6.18 13.21
C ARG A 235 -0.42 -7.69 13.46
N GLU A 236 -1.44 -8.31 12.86
CA GLU A 236 -1.76 -9.73 13.06
C GLU A 236 -1.02 -10.67 12.11
N TYR A 237 -0.85 -10.28 10.83
CA TYR A 237 -0.17 -11.13 9.86
C TYR A 237 1.33 -10.87 9.71
N ALA A 238 1.81 -9.67 10.06
CA ALA A 238 3.21 -9.28 9.96
C ALA A 238 3.62 -8.30 11.08
N PRO A 239 3.61 -8.73 12.36
CA PRO A 239 3.84 -7.86 13.52
C PRO A 239 5.19 -7.15 13.49
N ALA A 240 6.25 -7.78 12.96
CA ALA A 240 7.57 -7.17 12.84
C ALA A 240 7.55 -5.99 11.84
N ALA A 241 6.86 -6.11 10.71
CA ALA A 241 6.70 -5.03 9.75
C ALA A 241 5.82 -3.89 10.31
N TYR A 242 4.78 -4.24 11.07
CA TYR A 242 3.96 -3.27 11.78
C TYR A 242 4.78 -2.50 12.84
N ALA A 243 5.67 -3.15 13.58
CA ALA A 243 6.47 -2.54 14.64
C ALA A 243 7.39 -1.42 14.13
N ILE A 244 8.00 -1.60 12.94
CA ILE A 244 8.92 -0.59 12.39
C ILE A 244 8.23 0.54 11.60
N ARG A 245 6.89 0.60 11.55
CA ARG A 245 6.16 1.62 10.78
C ARG A 245 6.51 3.06 11.20
N GLN A 246 6.85 3.27 12.48
CA GLN A 246 7.25 4.58 12.99
C GLN A 246 8.53 5.12 12.36
N LEU A 247 9.39 4.24 11.81
CA LEU A 247 10.56 4.66 11.06
C LEU A 247 10.18 5.59 9.88
N ARG A 248 9.01 5.39 9.27
CA ARG A 248 8.48 6.24 8.20
C ARG A 248 8.19 7.67 8.66
N GLN A 249 7.84 7.86 9.95
CA GLN A 249 7.65 9.20 10.53
C GLN A 249 8.97 9.98 10.56
N HIS A 250 10.07 9.30 10.84
CA HIS A 250 11.39 9.92 10.86
C HIS A 250 11.91 10.21 9.45
N ILE A 251 11.85 9.25 8.53
CA ILE A 251 12.38 9.41 7.17
C ILE A 251 11.48 10.25 6.25
N LYS A 252 10.22 10.47 6.60
CA LYS A 252 9.24 11.27 5.83
C LYS A 252 9.07 10.83 4.37
N LYS A 253 9.40 9.59 4.05
CA LYS A 253 9.31 9.00 2.70
C LYS A 253 8.59 7.66 2.75
N ARG A 254 7.94 7.31 1.65
CA ARG A 254 7.40 5.97 1.42
C ARG A 254 8.55 5.04 1.02
N PRO A 255 8.89 4.04 1.83
CA PRO A 255 9.93 3.05 1.49
C PRO A 255 9.44 2.09 0.41
N PRO A 256 10.28 1.17 -0.10
CA PRO A 256 9.89 0.12 -1.05
C PRO A 256 8.63 -0.65 -0.64
N TRP A 257 8.47 -0.96 0.65
CA TRP A 257 7.27 -1.63 1.17
C TRP A 257 5.95 -0.93 0.84
N ALA A 258 5.92 0.39 0.69
CA ALA A 258 4.68 1.08 0.30
C ALA A 258 4.12 0.65 -1.07
N ALA A 259 4.92 0.00 -1.90
CA ALA A 259 4.47 -0.65 -3.12
C ALA A 259 4.01 -2.08 -2.85
N THR A 260 4.84 -2.89 -2.16
CA THR A 260 4.60 -4.33 -1.95
C THR A 260 3.48 -4.62 -0.94
N GLU A 261 3.25 -3.74 0.04
CA GLU A 261 2.12 -3.84 0.97
C GLU A 261 0.78 -4.02 0.25
N LYS A 262 0.63 -3.45 -0.93
CA LYS A 262 -0.60 -3.57 -1.74
C LYS A 262 -0.74 -4.88 -2.50
N ALA A 263 0.30 -5.70 -2.56
CA ALA A 263 0.32 -6.94 -3.32
C ALA A 263 0.46 -8.19 -2.43
N GLN A 264 0.15 -8.08 -1.14
CA GLN A 264 0.21 -9.22 -0.22
C GLN A 264 -0.93 -10.20 -0.50
N GLN A 265 -0.60 -11.48 -0.54
CA GLN A 265 -1.56 -12.56 -0.63
C GLN A 265 -1.66 -13.24 0.74
N LEU A 266 -2.75 -13.01 1.46
CA LEU A 266 -2.95 -13.63 2.78
C LEU A 266 -3.73 -14.94 2.69
N PHE A 267 -4.60 -15.08 1.68
CA PHE A 267 -5.46 -16.23 1.47
C PHE A 267 -5.44 -16.72 0.03
N SER A 268 -5.87 -17.95 -0.20
CA SER A 268 -6.09 -18.50 -1.53
C SER A 268 -7.44 -19.20 -1.64
N ALA A 269 -8.23 -18.81 -2.63
CA ALA A 269 -9.44 -19.50 -3.02
C ALA A 269 -9.15 -20.74 -3.88
N SER A 270 -10.13 -21.64 -3.99
CA SER A 270 -9.96 -22.92 -4.68
C SER A 270 -9.85 -22.81 -6.20
N LYS A 271 -10.52 -21.82 -6.83
CA LYS A 271 -10.58 -21.70 -8.30
C LYS A 271 -10.02 -20.39 -8.83
N MET A 272 -10.36 -19.24 -8.22
CA MET A 272 -10.04 -17.94 -8.75
C MET A 272 -9.56 -16.97 -7.67
N ASN A 273 -8.32 -16.52 -7.79
CA ASN A 273 -7.76 -15.47 -6.96
C ASN A 273 -7.58 -14.20 -7.81
N CYS A 274 -8.16 -13.10 -7.38
CA CYS A 274 -8.05 -11.79 -7.99
C CYS A 274 -7.33 -10.82 -7.07
N MET A 275 -6.50 -9.92 -7.63
CA MET A 275 -5.86 -8.84 -6.91
C MET A 275 -6.19 -7.51 -7.55
N VAL A 276 -6.69 -6.56 -6.76
CA VAL A 276 -6.96 -5.19 -7.18
C VAL A 276 -6.06 -4.25 -6.39
N ILE A 277 -5.27 -3.45 -7.10
CA ILE A 277 -4.33 -2.49 -6.50
C ILE A 277 -4.50 -1.10 -7.09
N GLY A 278 -4.17 -0.10 -6.30
CA GLY A 278 -4.07 1.27 -6.79
C GLY A 278 -2.61 1.70 -7.02
N TYR A 279 -2.38 2.62 -7.95
CA TYR A 279 -1.08 3.26 -8.15
C TYR A 279 -1.23 4.74 -8.44
N TYR A 280 -0.15 5.51 -8.23
CA TYR A 280 -0.08 6.93 -8.52
C TYR A 280 1.01 7.26 -9.55
N HIS A 281 2.25 6.81 -9.29
CA HIS A 281 3.39 7.02 -10.16
C HIS A 281 3.47 5.92 -11.22
N LEU A 282 3.72 6.33 -12.46
CA LEU A 282 3.86 5.40 -13.61
C LEU A 282 5.04 4.46 -13.42
N GLY A 283 4.91 3.24 -13.95
CA GLY A 283 5.93 2.20 -13.95
C GLY A 283 5.86 1.22 -12.78
N TYR A 284 5.26 1.61 -11.63
CA TYR A 284 5.08 0.69 -10.51
C TYR A 284 4.03 -0.38 -10.80
N GLU A 285 2.98 -0.03 -11.54
CA GLU A 285 1.90 -0.93 -11.92
C GLU A 285 2.40 -2.16 -12.67
N LYS A 286 3.38 -1.99 -13.55
CA LYS A 286 3.96 -3.10 -14.33
C LYS A 286 4.66 -4.12 -13.43
N LYS A 287 5.49 -3.64 -12.50
CA LYS A 287 6.20 -4.51 -11.53
C LYS A 287 5.20 -5.24 -10.63
N LEU A 288 4.18 -4.54 -10.15
CA LEU A 288 3.17 -5.13 -9.26
C LEU A 288 2.28 -6.14 -9.99
N LEU A 289 1.86 -5.85 -11.23
CA LEU A 289 1.12 -6.82 -12.05
C LEU A 289 1.96 -8.06 -12.38
N GLN A 290 3.27 -7.90 -12.59
CA GLN A 290 4.17 -9.04 -12.75
C GLN A 290 4.26 -9.88 -11.48
N LEU A 291 4.41 -9.24 -10.31
CA LEU A 291 4.36 -9.92 -9.01
C LEU A 291 3.08 -10.72 -8.80
N ILE A 292 1.93 -10.10 -9.08
CA ILE A 292 0.61 -10.73 -8.95
C ILE A 292 0.49 -11.93 -9.91
N TRP A 293 1.00 -11.81 -11.14
CA TRP A 293 1.05 -12.92 -12.10
C TRP A 293 1.90 -14.08 -11.58
N ASP A 294 3.11 -13.81 -11.11
CA ASP A 294 4.06 -14.82 -10.64
C ASP A 294 3.58 -15.52 -9.36
N ARG A 295 2.71 -14.86 -8.58
CA ARG A 295 1.98 -15.45 -7.44
C ARG A 295 0.82 -16.35 -7.84
N GLY A 296 0.56 -16.54 -9.13
CA GLY A 296 -0.46 -17.47 -9.62
C GLY A 296 -1.89 -16.92 -9.59
N PHE A 297 -2.07 -15.61 -9.42
CA PHE A 297 -3.41 -15.02 -9.52
C PHE A 297 -4.01 -15.22 -10.91
N GLN A 298 -5.31 -15.47 -10.97
CA GLN A 298 -6.06 -15.61 -12.21
C GLN A 298 -6.34 -14.24 -12.85
N THR A 299 -6.50 -13.20 -12.04
CA THR A 299 -6.70 -11.84 -12.53
C THR A 299 -5.98 -10.83 -11.64
N GLY A 300 -5.21 -9.93 -12.26
CA GLY A 300 -4.61 -8.77 -11.64
C GLY A 300 -5.15 -7.50 -12.26
N LEU A 301 -5.52 -6.51 -11.44
CA LEU A 301 -6.04 -5.21 -11.86
C LEU A 301 -5.32 -4.09 -11.13
N ALA A 302 -4.69 -3.18 -11.88
CA ALA A 302 -4.06 -1.97 -11.38
C ALA A 302 -4.83 -0.73 -11.86
N ILE A 303 -5.24 0.11 -10.92
CA ILE A 303 -6.08 1.28 -11.16
C ILE A 303 -5.28 2.55 -10.85
N LYS A 304 -5.22 3.50 -11.77
CA LYS A 304 -4.77 4.86 -11.49
C LYS A 304 -5.87 5.62 -10.75
N GLY A 305 -6.08 5.20 -9.52
CA GLY A 305 -7.18 5.66 -8.69
C GLY A 305 -6.90 6.92 -7.89
N GLU A 306 -7.91 7.37 -7.17
CA GLU A 306 -7.83 8.52 -6.28
C GLU A 306 -6.75 8.30 -5.20
N GLU A 307 -5.87 9.26 -5.02
CA GLU A 307 -4.76 9.19 -4.04
C GLU A 307 -3.88 7.92 -4.17
N GLY A 308 -3.91 7.24 -5.31
CA GLY A 308 -3.19 5.99 -5.55
C GLY A 308 -3.83 4.75 -4.92
N THR A 309 -5.12 4.84 -4.57
CA THR A 309 -5.96 3.73 -4.12
C THR A 309 -6.50 2.92 -5.29
N SER A 310 -7.13 1.78 -5.02
CA SER A 310 -7.88 1.00 -6.00
C SER A 310 -9.26 1.59 -6.33
N ASN A 311 -9.52 2.86 -5.95
CA ASN A 311 -10.83 3.46 -6.05
C ASN A 311 -10.97 4.37 -7.27
N TYR A 312 -12.04 4.17 -8.01
CA TYR A 312 -12.43 5.01 -9.14
C TYR A 312 -13.03 6.34 -8.68
N ALA A 313 -12.61 7.42 -9.35
CA ALA A 313 -13.20 8.74 -9.20
C ALA A 313 -14.51 8.83 -9.99
N LEU A 314 -15.52 9.51 -9.42
CA LEU A 314 -16.79 9.73 -10.10
C LEU A 314 -16.73 10.85 -11.16
N ARG A 315 -15.74 11.73 -11.08
CA ARG A 315 -15.62 12.85 -12.03
C ARG A 315 -15.33 12.35 -13.44
N LEU A 316 -15.87 13.03 -14.41
CA LEU A 316 -15.47 12.88 -15.80
C LEU A 316 -13.96 13.18 -15.96
N SER A 317 -13.32 12.49 -16.84
CA SER A 317 -11.89 12.59 -17.08
C SER A 317 -11.61 12.64 -18.59
N SER A 318 -10.65 13.47 -18.99
CA SER A 318 -10.12 13.39 -20.35
C SER A 318 -9.46 12.03 -20.56
N PRO A 319 -9.62 11.41 -21.74
CA PRO A 319 -8.97 10.14 -22.04
C PRO A 319 -7.45 10.17 -21.85
N SER A 320 -6.86 8.99 -21.68
CA SER A 320 -5.41 8.80 -21.67
C SER A 320 -4.81 9.15 -23.03
N THR A 321 -3.58 9.63 -23.02
CA THR A 321 -2.76 9.89 -24.21
C THR A 321 -1.49 9.06 -24.13
N SER A 322 -0.65 9.06 -25.18
CA SER A 322 0.61 8.31 -25.22
C SER A 322 1.58 8.64 -24.07
N ASP A 323 1.54 9.87 -23.59
CA ASP A 323 2.43 10.42 -22.57
C ASP A 323 1.74 10.61 -21.20
N ARG A 324 0.42 10.44 -21.11
CA ARG A 324 -0.37 10.66 -19.91
C ARG A 324 -1.53 9.67 -19.73
N GLN A 325 -1.52 8.95 -18.64
CA GLN A 325 -2.68 8.16 -18.20
C GLN A 325 -3.67 9.04 -17.42
N ALA A 326 -4.96 8.94 -17.80
CA ALA A 326 -6.06 9.61 -17.11
C ALA A 326 -6.29 9.05 -15.69
N ILE A 327 -7.08 9.77 -14.89
CA ILE A 327 -7.67 9.16 -13.69
C ILE A 327 -8.61 8.03 -14.12
N ASN A 328 -8.70 6.96 -13.33
CA ASN A 328 -9.44 5.73 -13.62
C ASN A 328 -8.85 4.85 -14.74
N TYR A 329 -7.70 5.23 -15.33
CA TYR A 329 -7.02 4.31 -16.24
C TYR A 329 -6.72 3.01 -15.53
N SER A 330 -7.17 1.92 -16.11
CA SER A 330 -7.07 0.57 -15.56
C SER A 330 -6.26 -0.30 -16.51
N GLN A 331 -5.37 -1.09 -15.98
CA GLN A 331 -4.64 -2.10 -16.71
C GLN A 331 -4.53 -3.36 -15.87
N GLY A 332 -4.46 -4.49 -16.50
CA GLY A 332 -4.42 -5.75 -15.81
C GLY A 332 -4.17 -6.91 -16.72
N PHE A 333 -4.33 -8.09 -16.17
CA PHE A 333 -4.25 -9.34 -16.93
C PHE A 333 -5.35 -10.30 -16.47
N ARG A 334 -5.67 -11.25 -17.35
CA ARG A 334 -6.42 -12.46 -17.04
C ARG A 334 -5.58 -13.68 -17.43
N ARG A 335 -5.72 -14.76 -16.66
CA ARG A 335 -5.10 -16.06 -16.97
C ARG A 335 -6.14 -16.93 -17.65
N ILE A 336 -6.01 -17.09 -18.96
CA ILE A 336 -6.91 -17.87 -19.81
C ILE A 336 -6.14 -19.03 -20.40
N GLY A 337 -6.57 -20.26 -20.14
CA GLY A 337 -5.84 -21.46 -20.62
C GLY A 337 -4.38 -21.53 -20.13
N GLY A 338 -4.06 -20.95 -18.99
CA GLY A 338 -2.69 -20.87 -18.46
C GLY A 338 -1.85 -19.72 -19.03
N GLN A 339 -2.32 -19.03 -20.07
CA GLN A 339 -1.62 -17.90 -20.69
C GLN A 339 -2.08 -16.56 -20.10
N ARG A 340 -1.22 -15.55 -20.20
CA ARG A 340 -1.48 -14.20 -19.77
C ARG A 340 -2.08 -13.39 -20.91
N GLU A 341 -3.28 -12.86 -20.69
CA GLU A 341 -3.92 -11.90 -21.58
C GLU A 341 -3.99 -10.54 -20.88
N ASP A 342 -3.17 -9.61 -21.35
CA ASP A 342 -3.12 -8.26 -20.82
C ASP A 342 -4.26 -7.40 -21.40
N PHE A 343 -4.81 -6.50 -20.58
CA PHE A 343 -5.80 -5.53 -21.01
C PHE A 343 -5.51 -4.14 -20.41
N SER A 344 -6.01 -3.10 -21.07
CA SER A 344 -6.02 -1.74 -20.54
C SER A 344 -7.24 -0.97 -21.02
N GLN A 345 -7.77 -0.08 -20.17
CA GLN A 345 -8.96 0.67 -20.48
C GLN A 345 -9.03 1.98 -19.67
N ASP A 346 -9.45 3.07 -20.30
CA ASP A 346 -9.94 4.25 -19.59
C ASP A 346 -11.37 3.95 -19.09
N VAL A 347 -11.53 3.88 -17.76
CA VAL A 347 -12.84 3.61 -17.15
C VAL A 347 -13.57 4.92 -16.94
N ALA A 348 -14.43 5.25 -17.90
CA ALA A 348 -15.21 6.46 -17.90
C ALA A 348 -16.48 6.28 -17.05
N PRO A 349 -16.72 7.12 -16.01
CA PRO A 349 -17.91 7.01 -15.17
C PRO A 349 -19.24 7.12 -15.96
N GLU A 350 -19.25 7.90 -17.03
CA GLU A 350 -20.41 8.06 -17.91
C GLU A 350 -20.83 6.77 -18.61
N SER A 351 -19.90 5.87 -18.91
CA SER A 351 -20.18 4.54 -19.45
C SER A 351 -20.89 3.62 -18.45
N PHE A 352 -20.91 4.01 -17.18
CA PHE A 352 -21.64 3.35 -16.09
C PHE A 352 -22.83 4.16 -15.60
N GLY A 353 -23.21 5.23 -16.32
CA GLY A 353 -24.37 6.07 -16.02
C GLY A 353 -24.13 7.12 -14.93
N PHE A 354 -22.89 7.51 -14.66
CA PHE A 354 -22.53 8.54 -13.68
C PHE A 354 -21.97 9.78 -14.40
N ASN A 355 -22.49 10.97 -14.05
CA ASN A 355 -22.10 12.22 -14.70
C ASN A 355 -21.80 13.32 -13.66
N TYR A 356 -20.60 13.26 -13.08
CA TYR A 356 -20.12 14.24 -12.11
C TYR A 356 -19.03 15.12 -12.72
N GLN A 357 -19.32 16.42 -12.90
CA GLN A 357 -18.34 17.38 -13.43
C GLN A 357 -17.14 17.58 -12.50
N LYS A 358 -17.38 17.51 -11.18
CA LYS A 358 -16.34 17.56 -10.14
C LYS A 358 -16.39 16.29 -9.31
N ASN A 359 -15.22 15.83 -8.86
CA ASN A 359 -15.19 14.68 -7.98
C ASN A 359 -15.74 15.05 -6.60
N PRO A 360 -16.85 14.43 -6.14
CA PRO A 360 -17.48 14.80 -4.89
C PRO A 360 -16.58 14.47 -3.70
N ARG A 361 -16.68 15.27 -2.64
CA ARG A 361 -15.97 15.07 -1.37
C ARG A 361 -16.96 15.15 -0.22
N LEU A 362 -16.62 14.48 0.87
CA LEU A 362 -17.26 14.76 2.15
C LEU A 362 -16.75 16.10 2.69
N GLU A 363 -17.58 16.79 3.46
CA GLU A 363 -17.19 18.05 4.12
C GLU A 363 -16.05 17.82 5.11
N THR A 364 -16.09 16.69 5.82
CA THR A 364 -15.06 16.29 6.78
C THR A 364 -14.45 14.96 6.35
N VAL A 365 -13.12 14.87 6.42
CA VAL A 365 -12.37 13.66 6.11
C VAL A 365 -11.78 13.10 7.41
N ASN A 366 -12.57 12.26 8.09
CA ASN A 366 -12.19 11.50 9.28
C ASN A 366 -12.90 10.14 9.27
N SER A 367 -12.56 9.27 10.21
CA SER A 367 -13.11 7.91 10.32
C SER A 367 -14.60 7.90 10.62
N GLU A 368 -15.09 8.83 11.43
CA GLU A 368 -16.48 8.96 11.81
C GLU A 368 -17.36 9.34 10.62
N SER A 369 -16.92 10.34 9.83
CA SER A 369 -17.63 10.76 8.62
C SER A 369 -17.64 9.66 7.55
N PHE A 370 -16.53 8.88 7.43
CA PHE A 370 -16.48 7.74 6.51
C PHE A 370 -17.41 6.62 6.97
N ALA A 371 -17.41 6.27 8.26
CA ALA A 371 -18.29 5.26 8.82
C ALA A 371 -19.78 5.64 8.60
N THR A 372 -20.15 6.86 8.95
CA THR A 372 -21.52 7.36 8.81
C THR A 372 -21.97 7.38 7.34
N ALA A 373 -21.16 7.98 6.45
CA ALA A 373 -21.51 8.10 5.04
C ALA A 373 -21.60 6.73 4.35
N GLY A 374 -20.68 5.83 4.66
CA GLY A 374 -20.68 4.47 4.10
C GLY A 374 -21.87 3.64 4.58
N MET A 375 -22.21 3.68 5.87
CA MET A 375 -23.39 2.98 6.40
C MET A 375 -24.70 3.55 5.86
N SER A 376 -24.80 4.89 5.72
CA SER A 376 -25.95 5.55 5.09
C SER A 376 -26.11 5.12 3.62
N ALA A 377 -25.01 5.04 2.87
CA ALA A 377 -25.05 4.57 1.48
C ALA A 377 -25.46 3.09 1.41
N LEU A 378 -24.95 2.21 2.29
CA LEU A 378 -25.37 0.80 2.37
C LEU A 378 -26.85 0.64 2.77
N SER A 379 -27.43 1.59 3.50
CA SER A 379 -28.87 1.60 3.82
C SER A 379 -29.76 2.07 2.65
N GLY A 380 -29.15 2.40 1.49
CA GLY A 380 -29.86 2.83 0.29
C GLY A 380 -30.04 4.35 0.16
N GLN A 381 -29.47 5.16 1.07
CA GLN A 381 -29.51 6.62 0.95
C GLN A 381 -28.76 7.07 -0.30
N LYS A 382 -29.50 7.64 -1.25
CA LYS A 382 -28.95 8.10 -2.53
C LYS A 382 -28.08 9.34 -2.35
N GLY A 383 -27.07 9.48 -3.21
CA GLY A 383 -26.10 10.57 -3.21
C GLY A 383 -24.74 10.09 -3.71
N HIS A 384 -23.76 10.98 -3.71
CA HIS A 384 -22.45 10.68 -4.31
C HIS A 384 -21.69 9.51 -3.62
N VAL A 385 -21.92 9.25 -2.35
CA VAL A 385 -21.30 8.10 -1.65
C VAL A 385 -21.94 6.81 -2.13
N TYR A 386 -23.28 6.74 -2.22
CA TYR A 386 -23.99 5.61 -2.82
C TYR A 386 -23.53 5.34 -4.25
N ASP A 387 -23.48 6.39 -5.10
CA ASP A 387 -23.00 6.25 -6.48
C ASP A 387 -21.55 5.78 -6.55
N ARG A 388 -20.72 6.22 -5.61
CA ARG A 388 -19.33 5.77 -5.50
C ARG A 388 -19.24 4.29 -5.15
N LEU A 389 -20.08 3.78 -4.24
CA LEU A 389 -20.14 2.35 -3.95
C LEU A 389 -20.58 1.55 -5.17
N VAL A 390 -21.65 1.98 -5.84
CA VAL A 390 -22.17 1.31 -7.04
C VAL A 390 -21.12 1.30 -8.14
N PHE A 391 -20.51 2.45 -8.45
CA PHE A 391 -19.55 2.57 -9.55
C PHE A 391 -18.28 1.73 -9.28
N ASN A 392 -17.71 1.83 -8.07
CA ASN A 392 -16.51 1.07 -7.74
C ASN A 392 -16.77 -0.45 -7.74
N THR A 393 -17.94 -0.90 -7.25
CA THR A 393 -18.33 -2.31 -7.34
C THR A 393 -18.47 -2.75 -8.79
N ALA A 394 -19.25 -2.01 -9.58
CA ALA A 394 -19.56 -2.37 -10.96
C ALA A 394 -18.32 -2.37 -11.87
N ALA A 395 -17.49 -1.33 -11.80
CA ALA A 395 -16.28 -1.23 -12.60
C ALA A 395 -15.25 -2.31 -12.24
N THR A 396 -15.09 -2.59 -10.94
CA THR A 396 -14.19 -3.66 -10.47
C THR A 396 -14.68 -5.03 -10.96
N ASP A 397 -15.95 -5.38 -10.76
CA ASP A 397 -16.48 -6.69 -11.18
C ASP A 397 -16.51 -6.87 -12.70
N TYR A 398 -16.76 -5.81 -13.46
CA TYR A 398 -16.66 -5.83 -14.91
C TYR A 398 -15.21 -6.13 -15.36
N LEU A 399 -14.22 -5.42 -14.83
CA LEU A 399 -12.83 -5.60 -15.23
C LEU A 399 -12.22 -6.92 -14.74
N LEU A 400 -12.64 -7.41 -13.58
CA LEU A 400 -12.22 -8.73 -13.09
C LEU A 400 -12.90 -9.89 -13.85
N GLY A 401 -13.96 -9.62 -14.62
CA GLY A 401 -14.67 -10.65 -15.39
C GLY A 401 -15.81 -11.33 -14.65
N PHE A 402 -16.24 -10.82 -13.49
CA PHE A 402 -17.44 -11.30 -12.79
C PHE A 402 -18.75 -10.92 -13.50
N CYS A 403 -18.69 -9.86 -14.34
CA CYS A 403 -19.81 -9.41 -15.17
C CYS A 403 -19.27 -8.96 -16.53
N SER A 404 -19.94 -9.36 -17.60
CA SER A 404 -19.52 -9.01 -18.99
C SER A 404 -20.10 -7.70 -19.52
N ASP A 405 -21.07 -7.11 -18.80
CA ASP A 405 -21.77 -5.89 -19.21
C ASP A 405 -21.72 -4.83 -18.10
N PRO A 406 -21.24 -3.61 -18.36
CA PRO A 406 -21.14 -2.53 -17.37
C PRO A 406 -22.49 -2.14 -16.78
N ASN A 407 -23.55 -2.08 -17.60
CA ASN A 407 -24.90 -1.67 -17.14
C ASN A 407 -25.51 -2.76 -16.23
N LEU A 408 -25.29 -4.03 -16.57
CA LEU A 408 -25.69 -5.15 -15.72
C LEU A 408 -24.93 -5.12 -14.40
N ALA A 409 -23.63 -4.84 -14.41
CA ALA A 409 -22.81 -4.70 -13.20
C ALA A 409 -23.36 -3.58 -12.27
N VAL A 410 -23.69 -2.42 -12.83
CA VAL A 410 -24.34 -1.32 -12.09
C VAL A 410 -25.69 -1.76 -11.51
N LYS A 411 -26.53 -2.42 -12.31
CA LYS A 411 -27.84 -2.93 -11.87
C LYS A 411 -27.70 -3.94 -10.71
N ASN A 412 -26.72 -4.82 -10.77
CA ASN A 412 -26.46 -5.81 -9.73
C ASN A 412 -25.97 -5.13 -8.43
N ALA A 413 -25.04 -4.20 -8.52
CA ALA A 413 -24.54 -3.44 -7.37
C ALA A 413 -25.66 -2.62 -6.69
N ARG A 414 -26.50 -1.94 -7.47
CA ARG A 414 -27.69 -1.21 -6.95
C ARG A 414 -28.64 -2.16 -6.25
N ARG A 415 -28.98 -3.31 -6.86
CA ARG A 415 -29.87 -4.30 -6.26
C ARG A 415 -29.32 -4.86 -4.95
N ALA A 416 -28.01 -5.09 -4.84
CA ALA A 416 -27.37 -5.55 -3.61
C ALA A 416 -27.54 -4.56 -2.47
N ILE A 417 -27.40 -3.27 -2.75
CA ILE A 417 -27.60 -2.19 -1.77
C ILE A 417 -29.10 -2.00 -1.47
N ASP A 418 -29.93 -1.78 -2.50
CA ASP A 418 -31.34 -1.38 -2.37
C ASP A 418 -32.20 -2.49 -1.73
N SER A 419 -31.79 -3.75 -1.84
CA SER A 419 -32.42 -4.88 -1.13
C SER A 419 -32.08 -4.96 0.36
N GLY A 420 -31.14 -4.11 0.84
CA GLY A 420 -30.63 -4.16 2.22
C GLY A 420 -29.64 -5.30 2.51
N LYS A 421 -29.35 -6.18 1.53
CA LYS A 421 -28.42 -7.30 1.72
C LYS A 421 -27.00 -6.81 2.03
N ALA A 422 -26.48 -5.84 1.32
CA ALA A 422 -25.13 -5.28 1.56
C ALA A 422 -25.00 -4.73 3.00
N LEU A 423 -26.00 -4.05 3.50
CA LEU A 423 -26.04 -3.57 4.89
C LEU A 423 -26.07 -4.74 5.87
N SER A 424 -26.82 -5.81 5.57
CA SER A 424 -26.89 -7.01 6.41
C SER A 424 -25.54 -7.71 6.52
N HIS A 425 -24.79 -7.86 5.41
CA HIS A 425 -23.43 -8.41 5.41
C HIS A 425 -22.47 -7.59 6.26
N MET A 426 -22.50 -6.25 6.13
CA MET A 426 -21.67 -5.35 6.95
C MET A 426 -22.01 -5.47 8.44
N LYS A 427 -23.28 -5.48 8.81
CA LYS A 427 -23.74 -5.66 10.21
C LYS A 427 -23.33 -7.01 10.76
N ALA A 428 -23.47 -8.08 9.98
CA ALA A 428 -23.04 -9.42 10.36
C ALA A 428 -21.53 -9.49 10.60
N TYR A 429 -20.72 -8.88 9.71
CA TYR A 429 -19.28 -8.75 9.91
C TYR A 429 -18.94 -8.06 11.23
N ILE A 430 -19.52 -6.86 11.48
CA ILE A 430 -19.28 -6.09 12.71
C ILE A 430 -19.64 -6.92 13.96
N ALA A 431 -20.79 -7.57 13.96
CA ALA A 431 -21.24 -8.36 15.09
C ALA A 431 -20.34 -9.59 15.32
N LYS A 432 -20.06 -10.36 14.25
CA LYS A 432 -19.35 -11.64 14.37
C LYS A 432 -17.85 -11.47 14.60
N SER A 433 -17.24 -10.38 14.11
CA SER A 433 -15.84 -10.06 14.41
C SER A 433 -15.57 -9.89 15.90
N ARG A 434 -16.54 -9.37 16.68
CA ARG A 434 -16.42 -9.15 18.13
C ARG A 434 -16.36 -10.45 18.94
N THR A 435 -16.81 -11.57 18.38
CA THR A 435 -16.84 -12.87 19.05
C THR A 435 -15.66 -13.76 18.64
N LYS A 436 -14.77 -13.24 17.82
CA LYS A 436 -13.54 -13.87 17.33
C LYS A 436 -12.32 -13.16 17.91
#